data_62c5af1284d3cb026627ef64a08c15e7
#
_entry.id   62c5af1284d3cb026627ef64a08c15e7
#
_cell.length_a   1.000
_cell.length_b   1.000
_cell.length_c   1.000
_cell.angle_alpha   90.00
_cell.angle_beta   90.00
_cell.angle_gamma   90.00
#
_symmetry.space_group_name_H-M   'P 1'
#
loop_
_entity.id
_entity.type
_entity.pdbx_description
1 polymer ?
#
loop_
_entity_poly.entity_id
_entity_poly.type
_entity_poly.pdbx_seq_one_letter_code
_entity_poly.pdbx_strand_id
1 'polypeptide(L)'
;MAAQKMSTGRWIENLMGAMDAHLDDPTKAALMESCGRACARLGAAASAKKCHGDVDKIVATLEKWIGQGNAQRDGDVVHVVYPRCLCHLVAKGPERLPDTYCLCSRGWLKEMFETVVNHPVEVALLESVKRGAEQCRFTVTL
;
A
#
# COMPACT_ATOMS: atom_id res chain seq x y z
N MET A 1 -28.96 11.37 24.70
CA MET A 1 -27.58 11.16 24.23
C MET A 1 -27.57 10.90 22.73
N ALA A 2 -26.79 11.64 21.98
CA ALA A 2 -26.62 11.35 20.56
C ALA A 2 -25.88 10.00 20.40
N ALA A 3 -26.40 9.11 19.55
CA ALA A 3 -25.71 7.88 19.21
C ALA A 3 -24.38 8.20 18.52
N GLN A 4 -23.29 7.67 19.06
CA GLN A 4 -21.97 7.84 18.46
C GLN A 4 -21.92 7.07 17.14
N LYS A 5 -21.76 7.78 16.02
CA LYS A 5 -21.67 7.14 14.70
C LYS A 5 -20.32 6.46 14.55
N MET A 6 -20.32 5.26 14.02
CA MET A 6 -19.11 4.52 13.64
C MET A 6 -18.36 5.31 12.56
N SER A 7 -17.11 5.68 12.81
CA SER A 7 -16.25 6.26 11.77
C SER A 7 -15.70 5.15 10.84
N THR A 8 -15.33 5.54 9.62
CA THR A 8 -14.69 4.61 8.66
C THR A 8 -13.44 3.96 9.25
N GLY A 9 -12.58 4.75 9.90
CA GLY A 9 -11.37 4.22 10.54
C GLY A 9 -11.66 3.21 11.65
N ARG A 10 -12.66 3.49 12.49
CA ARG A 10 -13.07 2.56 13.55
C ARG A 10 -13.68 1.28 12.98
N TRP A 11 -14.46 1.38 11.93
CA TRP A 11 -15.02 0.21 11.26
C TRP A 11 -13.90 -0.67 10.67
N ILE A 12 -12.92 -0.05 10.01
CA ILE A 12 -11.75 -0.76 9.48
C ILE A 12 -10.97 -1.43 10.61
N GLU A 13 -10.72 -0.74 11.73
CA GLU A 13 -10.05 -1.31 12.90
C GLU A 13 -10.76 -2.58 13.39
N ASN A 14 -12.08 -2.51 13.53
CA ASN A 14 -12.87 -3.66 13.96
C ASN A 14 -12.83 -4.81 12.95
N LEU A 15 -12.92 -4.50 11.64
CA LEU A 15 -12.81 -5.51 10.59
C LEU A 15 -11.43 -6.20 10.61
N MET A 16 -10.36 -5.44 10.75
CA MET A 16 -9.00 -6.00 10.82
C MET A 16 -8.83 -6.89 12.05
N GLY A 17 -9.35 -6.48 13.20
CA GLY A 17 -9.34 -7.29 14.42
C GLY A 17 -10.10 -8.60 14.24
N ALA A 18 -11.24 -8.59 13.59
CA ALA A 18 -12.01 -9.79 13.26
C ALA A 18 -11.26 -10.71 12.28
N MET A 19 -10.62 -10.15 11.26
CA MET A 19 -9.79 -10.91 10.33
C MET A 19 -8.62 -11.60 11.06
N ASP A 20 -7.94 -10.89 11.95
CA ASP A 20 -6.83 -11.44 12.73
C ASP A 20 -7.29 -12.57 13.66
N ALA A 21 -8.52 -12.49 14.18
CA ALA A 21 -9.07 -13.52 15.05
C ALA A 21 -9.55 -14.80 14.31
N HIS A 22 -9.92 -14.68 13.03
CA HIS A 22 -10.62 -15.75 12.31
C HIS A 22 -9.92 -16.28 11.07
N LEU A 23 -8.92 -15.57 10.54
CA LEU A 23 -8.25 -15.93 9.29
C LEU A 23 -6.77 -16.20 9.51
N ASP A 24 -6.20 -17.12 8.72
CA ASP A 24 -4.76 -17.34 8.67
C ASP A 24 -4.03 -16.20 7.93
N ASP A 25 -2.71 -16.09 8.12
CA ASP A 25 -1.90 -15.02 7.55
C ASP A 25 -1.90 -15.01 6.01
N PRO A 26 -1.78 -16.15 5.30
CA PRO A 26 -1.88 -16.15 3.84
C PRO A 26 -3.22 -15.64 3.31
N THR A 27 -4.33 -16.01 3.96
CA THR A 27 -5.68 -15.55 3.57
C THR A 27 -5.84 -14.04 3.79
N LYS A 28 -5.40 -13.54 4.95
CA LYS A 28 -5.40 -12.10 5.23
C LYS A 28 -4.59 -11.32 4.20
N ALA A 29 -3.38 -11.78 3.89
CA ALA A 29 -2.51 -11.14 2.91
C ALA A 29 -3.16 -11.09 1.53
N ALA A 30 -3.73 -12.21 1.06
CA ALA A 30 -4.41 -12.28 -0.24
C ALA A 30 -5.60 -11.32 -0.33
N LEU A 31 -6.44 -11.25 0.71
CA LEU A 31 -7.57 -10.34 0.76
C LEU A 31 -7.12 -8.88 0.72
N MET A 32 -6.15 -8.50 1.53
CA MET A 32 -5.65 -7.13 1.61
C MET A 32 -4.92 -6.71 0.33
N GLU A 33 -4.12 -7.58 -0.26
CA GLU A 33 -3.49 -7.30 -1.56
C GLU A 33 -4.53 -7.12 -2.67
N SER A 34 -5.59 -7.91 -2.66
CA SER A 34 -6.71 -7.75 -3.60
C SER A 34 -7.37 -6.38 -3.48
N CYS A 35 -7.60 -5.90 -2.25
CA CYS A 35 -8.11 -4.55 -1.99
C CYS A 35 -7.16 -3.47 -2.50
N GLY A 36 -5.87 -3.62 -2.27
CA GLY A 36 -4.84 -2.69 -2.75
C GLY A 36 -4.78 -2.61 -4.27
N ARG A 37 -4.84 -3.76 -4.95
CA ARG A 37 -4.91 -3.82 -6.41
C ARG A 37 -6.14 -3.11 -6.95
N ALA A 38 -7.30 -3.35 -6.36
CA ALA A 38 -8.54 -2.66 -6.74
C ALA A 38 -8.42 -1.15 -6.57
N CYS A 39 -7.83 -0.69 -5.46
CA CYS A 39 -7.58 0.72 -5.21
C CYS A 39 -6.68 1.35 -6.30
N ALA A 40 -5.59 0.68 -6.69
CA ALA A 40 -4.70 1.15 -7.74
C ALA A 40 -5.43 1.30 -9.09
N ARG A 41 -6.31 0.36 -9.42
CA ARG A 41 -7.09 0.35 -10.68
C ARG A 41 -8.08 1.50 -10.78
N LEU A 42 -8.47 2.13 -9.68
CA LEU A 42 -9.38 3.28 -9.71
C LEU A 42 -8.76 4.53 -10.39
N GLY A 43 -7.43 4.62 -10.46
CA GLY A 43 -6.78 5.76 -11.10
C GLY A 43 -5.28 5.59 -11.34
N ALA A 44 -4.53 5.19 -10.33
CA ALA A 44 -3.08 5.14 -10.37
C ALA A 44 -2.52 4.22 -11.46
N ALA A 45 -3.16 3.07 -11.70
CA ALA A 45 -2.74 2.12 -12.72
C ALA A 45 -2.76 2.70 -14.15
N ALA A 46 -3.58 3.72 -14.42
CA ALA A 46 -3.55 4.42 -15.70
C ALA A 46 -2.20 5.14 -15.95
N SER A 47 -1.57 5.66 -14.88
CA SER A 47 -0.23 6.25 -14.97
C SER A 47 0.86 5.19 -15.21
N ALA A 48 0.72 4.01 -14.59
CA ALA A 48 1.61 2.88 -14.82
C ALA A 48 1.57 2.41 -16.29
N LYS A 49 0.39 2.33 -16.89
CA LYS A 49 0.24 1.99 -18.31
C LYS A 49 0.99 2.94 -19.23
N LYS A 50 1.03 4.24 -18.92
CA LYS A 50 1.76 5.26 -19.68
C LYS A 50 3.28 5.13 -19.61
N CYS A 51 3.80 4.30 -18.72
CA CYS A 51 5.24 4.05 -18.61
C CYS A 51 5.77 3.13 -19.71
N HIS A 52 4.91 2.39 -20.42
CA HIS A 52 5.28 1.54 -21.57
C HIS A 52 6.47 0.60 -21.30
N GLY A 53 6.46 -0.09 -20.14
CA GLY A 53 7.49 -1.04 -19.76
C GLY A 53 8.74 -0.41 -19.13
N ASP A 54 8.79 0.89 -18.98
CA ASP A 54 9.95 1.61 -18.43
C ASP A 54 9.82 1.80 -16.91
N VAL A 55 10.61 1.05 -16.15
CA VAL A 55 10.61 1.10 -14.68
C VAL A 55 11.07 2.46 -14.16
N ASP A 56 12.01 3.12 -14.82
CA ASP A 56 12.50 4.42 -14.35
C ASP A 56 11.41 5.50 -14.47
N LYS A 57 10.48 5.34 -15.43
CA LYS A 57 9.32 6.23 -15.53
C LYS A 57 8.32 6.03 -14.40
N ILE A 58 8.04 4.79 -13.96
CA ILE A 58 7.15 4.60 -12.82
C ILE A 58 7.80 5.07 -11.52
N VAL A 59 9.11 4.87 -11.35
CA VAL A 59 9.86 5.42 -10.21
C VAL A 59 9.73 6.94 -10.17
N ALA A 60 9.98 7.63 -11.29
CA ALA A 60 9.82 9.08 -11.38
C ALA A 60 8.38 9.55 -11.13
N THR A 61 7.41 8.76 -11.56
CA THR A 61 5.98 9.05 -11.31
C THR A 61 5.67 8.95 -9.82
N LEU A 62 6.17 7.91 -9.15
CA LEU A 62 6.00 7.76 -7.70
C LEU A 62 6.66 8.92 -6.96
N GLU A 63 7.87 9.32 -7.31
CA GLU A 63 8.54 10.47 -6.69
C GLU A 63 7.71 11.75 -6.76
N LYS A 64 7.02 11.99 -7.86
CA LYS A 64 6.12 13.15 -7.99
C LYS A 64 4.97 13.10 -6.99
N TRP A 65 4.50 11.91 -6.62
CA TRP A 65 3.37 11.74 -5.69
C TRP A 65 3.78 11.70 -4.22
N ILE A 66 4.94 11.10 -3.93
CA ILE A 66 5.39 10.85 -2.56
C ILE A 66 6.58 11.71 -2.12
N GLY A 67 7.14 12.50 -3.02
CA GLY A 67 8.28 13.38 -2.77
C GLY A 67 9.59 12.86 -3.36
N GLN A 68 10.44 13.77 -3.75
CA GLN A 68 11.75 13.49 -4.34
C GLN A 68 12.61 12.64 -3.39
N GLY A 69 13.28 11.62 -3.90
CA GLY A 69 14.13 10.71 -3.15
C GLY A 69 13.36 9.58 -2.44
N ASN A 70 12.02 9.60 -2.47
CA ASN A 70 11.20 8.59 -1.80
C ASN A 70 10.86 7.37 -2.67
N ALA A 71 11.29 7.35 -3.92
CA ALA A 71 11.30 6.16 -4.76
C ALA A 71 12.66 6.08 -5.48
N GLN A 72 13.40 5.01 -5.25
CA GLN A 72 14.75 4.85 -5.80
C GLN A 72 14.94 3.42 -6.30
N ARG A 73 15.51 3.29 -7.49
CA ARG A 73 15.85 2.01 -8.09
C ARG A 73 17.33 1.68 -7.84
N ASP A 74 17.58 0.47 -7.39
CA ASP A 74 18.90 -0.13 -7.27
C ASP A 74 18.87 -1.51 -7.94
N GLY A 75 19.33 -1.57 -9.19
CA GLY A 75 19.27 -2.79 -10.01
C GLY A 75 17.83 -3.28 -10.20
N ASP A 76 17.54 -4.48 -9.67
CA ASP A 76 16.22 -5.11 -9.74
C ASP A 76 15.35 -4.79 -8.52
N VAL A 77 15.80 -3.94 -7.62
CA VAL A 77 15.06 -3.56 -6.43
C VAL A 77 14.69 -2.08 -6.49
N VAL A 78 13.42 -1.78 -6.21
CA VAL A 78 12.95 -0.40 -6.02
C VAL A 78 12.59 -0.20 -4.55
N HIS A 79 13.19 0.82 -3.94
CA HIS A 79 12.89 1.26 -2.57
C HIS A 79 11.83 2.34 -2.63
N VAL A 80 10.73 2.16 -1.89
CA VAL A 80 9.62 3.11 -1.83
C VAL A 80 9.37 3.51 -0.38
N VAL A 81 9.31 4.82 -0.13
CA VAL A 81 9.07 5.40 1.19
C VAL A 81 7.86 6.33 1.14
N TYR A 82 6.88 6.09 2.00
CA TYR A 82 5.83 7.06 2.27
C TYR A 82 6.17 7.82 3.54
N PRO A 83 6.48 9.13 3.45
CA PRO A 83 6.91 9.91 4.60
C PRO A 83 5.82 10.10 5.66
N ARG A 84 4.58 9.77 5.33
CA ARG A 84 3.41 9.75 6.20
C ARG A 84 2.41 8.72 5.70
N CYS A 85 1.38 8.42 6.48
CA CYS A 85 0.27 7.59 6.00
C CYS A 85 -0.47 8.31 4.87
N LEU A 86 -0.46 7.70 3.68
CA LEU A 86 -1.12 8.25 2.48
C LEU A 86 -2.53 7.69 2.25
N CYS A 87 -2.95 6.68 3.01
CA CYS A 87 -4.26 6.09 2.88
C CYS A 87 -5.35 7.03 3.42
N HIS A 88 -6.12 7.65 2.54
CA HIS A 88 -7.18 8.60 2.90
C HIS A 88 -8.28 8.00 3.80
N LEU A 89 -8.46 6.67 3.78
CA LEU A 89 -9.47 5.99 4.61
C LEU A 89 -9.15 6.06 6.10
N VAL A 90 -7.87 6.11 6.45
CA VAL A 90 -7.38 6.04 7.83
C VAL A 90 -6.38 7.15 8.19
N ALA A 91 -6.13 8.10 7.29
CA ALA A 91 -5.18 9.18 7.52
C ALA A 91 -5.52 10.03 8.76
N LYS A 92 -6.81 10.17 9.06
CA LYS A 92 -7.33 10.93 10.23
C LYS A 92 -7.55 10.08 11.48
N GLY A 93 -7.12 8.84 11.49
CA GLY A 93 -7.22 7.90 12.60
C GLY A 93 -7.90 6.58 12.24
N PRO A 94 -7.74 5.56 13.08
CA PRO A 94 -6.92 5.52 14.32
C PRO A 94 -5.42 5.64 14.01
N GLU A 95 -4.63 6.04 15.01
CA GLU A 95 -3.17 6.17 14.85
C GLU A 95 -2.48 4.84 14.54
N ARG A 96 -2.95 3.78 15.16
CA ARG A 96 -2.47 2.41 14.95
C ARG A 96 -3.60 1.51 14.51
N LEU A 97 -3.26 0.57 13.65
CA LEU A 97 -4.14 -0.48 13.16
C LEU A 97 -3.44 -1.83 13.29
N PRO A 98 -4.19 -2.95 13.31
CA PRO A 98 -3.59 -4.27 13.18
C PRO A 98 -2.67 -4.33 11.96
N ASP A 99 -1.58 -5.11 12.09
CA ASP A 99 -0.51 -5.19 11.07
C ASP A 99 -1.01 -5.62 9.69
N THR A 100 -2.11 -6.34 9.66
CA THR A 100 -2.78 -6.80 8.43
C THR A 100 -3.21 -5.65 7.51
N TYR A 101 -3.60 -4.50 8.06
CA TYR A 101 -4.17 -3.42 7.25
C TYR A 101 -3.23 -2.93 6.15
N CYS A 102 -1.97 -2.70 6.47
CA CYS A 102 -1.00 -2.13 5.52
C CYS A 102 -0.56 -3.10 4.43
N LEU A 103 -0.95 -4.37 4.48
CA LEU A 103 -0.79 -5.32 3.38
C LEU A 103 -1.57 -4.90 2.13
N CYS A 104 -2.56 -4.03 2.28
CA CYS A 104 -3.24 -3.35 1.17
C CYS A 104 -2.23 -2.60 0.27
N SER A 105 -1.29 -1.86 0.85
CA SER A 105 -0.27 -1.12 0.11
C SER A 105 0.67 -2.03 -0.69
N ARG A 106 0.94 -3.26 -0.22
CA ARG A 106 1.66 -4.27 -1.01
C ARG A 106 0.92 -4.58 -2.32
N GLY A 107 -0.38 -4.81 -2.25
CA GLY A 107 -1.20 -5.07 -3.42
C GLY A 107 -1.25 -3.88 -4.38
N TRP A 108 -1.31 -2.66 -3.85
CA TRP A 108 -1.27 -1.44 -4.64
C TRP A 108 0.05 -1.31 -5.42
N LEU A 109 1.19 -1.52 -4.76
CA LEU A 109 2.51 -1.48 -5.41
C LEU A 109 2.68 -2.62 -6.41
N LYS A 110 2.23 -3.85 -6.10
CA LYS A 110 2.22 -4.96 -7.05
C LYS A 110 1.48 -4.59 -8.33
N GLU A 111 0.27 -4.05 -8.21
CA GLU A 111 -0.51 -3.64 -9.38
C GLU A 111 0.22 -2.61 -10.23
N MET A 112 0.84 -1.62 -9.59
CA MET A 112 1.57 -0.57 -10.29
C MET A 112 2.76 -1.13 -11.07
N PHE A 113 3.63 -1.89 -10.41
CA PHE A 113 4.84 -2.39 -11.03
C PHE A 113 4.57 -3.53 -12.03
N GLU A 114 3.67 -4.46 -11.73
CA GLU A 114 3.29 -5.54 -12.65
C GLU A 114 2.64 -5.00 -13.93
N THR A 115 1.92 -3.88 -13.85
CA THR A 115 1.39 -3.19 -15.04
C THR A 115 2.52 -2.67 -15.93
N VAL A 116 3.65 -2.25 -15.34
CA VAL A 116 4.81 -1.76 -16.10
C VAL A 116 5.63 -2.90 -16.67
N VAL A 117 6.01 -3.88 -15.84
CA VAL A 117 6.95 -4.94 -16.25
C VAL A 117 6.28 -6.15 -16.91
N ASN A 118 4.94 -6.25 -16.82
CA ASN A 118 4.12 -7.32 -17.40
C ASN A 118 4.49 -8.72 -16.89
N HIS A 119 4.95 -8.81 -15.65
CA HIS A 119 5.16 -10.08 -14.93
C HIS A 119 5.00 -9.84 -13.42
N PRO A 120 4.80 -10.92 -12.60
CA PRO A 120 4.71 -10.78 -11.15
C PRO A 120 5.96 -10.15 -10.54
N VAL A 121 5.75 -9.30 -9.52
CA VAL A 121 6.81 -8.72 -8.69
C VAL A 121 6.60 -9.08 -7.23
N GLU A 122 7.70 -9.10 -6.45
CA GLU A 122 7.64 -9.27 -5.02
C GLU A 122 7.68 -7.92 -4.30
N VAL A 123 6.77 -7.71 -3.37
CA VAL A 123 6.75 -6.49 -2.54
C VAL A 123 6.83 -6.88 -1.07
N ALA A 124 7.87 -6.37 -0.39
CA ALA A 124 8.00 -6.48 1.05
C ALA A 124 7.62 -5.16 1.73
N LEU A 125 6.76 -5.24 2.74
CA LEU A 125 6.47 -4.14 3.65
C LEU A 125 7.42 -4.25 4.83
N LEU A 126 8.35 -3.30 4.96
CA LEU A 126 9.40 -3.31 6.00
C LEU A 126 8.92 -2.62 7.29
N GLU A 127 8.25 -1.48 7.17
CA GLU A 127 7.66 -0.75 8.29
C GLU A 127 6.49 0.10 7.81
N SER A 128 5.57 0.44 8.70
CA SER A 128 4.47 1.35 8.36
C SER A 128 4.04 2.24 9.52
N VAL A 129 3.50 3.40 9.18
CA VAL A 129 2.99 4.38 10.13
C VAL A 129 1.89 3.77 11.00
N LYS A 130 0.97 3.01 10.43
CA LYS A 130 -0.13 2.38 11.18
C LYS A 130 0.32 1.20 12.05
N ARG A 131 1.55 0.72 11.87
CA ARG A 131 2.21 -0.24 12.78
C ARG A 131 3.05 0.45 13.86
N GLY A 132 3.09 1.78 13.87
CA GLY A 132 3.79 2.60 14.86
C GLY A 132 5.14 3.14 14.42
N ALA A 133 5.53 2.98 13.15
CA ALA A 133 6.73 3.61 12.60
C ALA A 133 6.48 5.08 12.20
N GLU A 134 7.54 5.83 11.99
CA GLU A 134 7.45 7.22 11.54
C GLU A 134 7.06 7.34 10.06
N GLN A 135 7.36 6.31 9.27
CA GLN A 135 7.14 6.25 7.83
C GLN A 135 6.74 4.85 7.38
N CYS A 136 6.26 4.72 6.13
CA CYS A 136 6.10 3.40 5.52
C CYS A 136 7.27 3.14 4.57
N ARG A 137 7.86 1.95 4.63
CA ARG A 137 8.93 1.53 3.73
C ARG A 137 8.63 0.20 3.08
N PHE A 138 8.88 0.16 1.78
CA PHE A 138 8.69 -1.03 0.96
C PHE A 138 9.92 -1.29 0.10
N THR A 139 10.11 -2.55 -0.27
CA THR A 139 10.96 -2.94 -1.38
C THR A 139 10.13 -3.65 -2.43
N VAL A 140 10.35 -3.33 -3.69
CA VAL A 140 9.77 -4.02 -4.84
C VAL A 140 10.92 -4.71 -5.58
N THR A 141 10.87 -6.03 -5.66
CA THR A 141 11.82 -6.83 -6.45
C THR A 141 11.17 -7.16 -7.79
N LEU A 142 11.82 -6.71 -8.86
CA LEU A 142 11.34 -6.77 -10.24
C LEU A 142 11.52 -8.16 -10.85
#